data_9a951a320099b3c8d42f86587a090b22
#
_entry.id   9a951a320099b3c8d42f86587a090b22
#
_cell.length_a   1.000
_cell.length_b   1.000
_cell.length_c   1.000
_cell.angle_alpha   90.00
_cell.angle_beta   90.00
_cell.angle_gamma   90.00
#
_symmetry.space_group_name_H-M   'P 1'
#
loop_
_entity.id
_entity.type
_entity.pdbx_description
1 polymer ?
#
loop_
_entity_poly.entity_id
_entity_poly.type
_entity_poly.pdbx_seq_one_letter_code
_entity_poly.pdbx_strand_id
1 'polypeptide(L)'
;MVNGGDKPLPEPEPEAGNQKLVMLMEAINRLENDDYRFILIKELEGYNHKEIAEMMVAKRKKENKVTFYDGKIVVPDAHYVDMNKARALKEVKAIVEQIKKDWYENK
;
A
#
# COMPACT_ATOMS: atom_id res chain seq x y z
N MET A 1 -12.04 -23.19 -29.84
CA MET A 1 -11.90 -22.83 -29.64
C MET A 1 -11.59 -22.62 -29.24
N VAL A 2 -11.78 -22.18 -29.03
CA VAL A 2 -11.58 -21.73 -28.68
C VAL A 2 -11.31 -21.63 -28.25
N ASN A 3 -11.43 -21.49 -28.17
CA ASN A 3 -11.23 -21.30 -27.82
C ASN A 3 -10.85 -21.38 -27.45
N GLY A 4 -10.88 -21.69 -27.42
CA GLY A 4 -10.64 -21.46 -27.17
C GLY A 4 -10.42 -21.28 -26.53
N GLY A 5 -10.41 -21.39 -26.55
CA GLY A 5 -10.28 -20.94 -26.15
C GLY A 5 -9.96 -20.57 -25.54
N ASP A 6 -9.94 -20.64 -25.74
CA ASP A 6 -9.59 -20.12 -25.30
C ASP A 6 -9.41 -19.33 -24.88
N LYS A 7 -9.90 -19.63 -24.64
CA LYS A 7 -9.85 -18.48 -24.40
C LYS A 7 -9.09 -18.04 -23.45
N PRO A 8 -8.53 -17.38 -23.73
CA PRO A 8 -7.67 -16.83 -22.85
C PRO A 8 -8.38 -16.15 -21.84
N LEU A 9 -7.74 -16.03 -20.82
CA LEU A 9 -8.20 -15.22 -19.93
C LEU A 9 -8.44 -14.01 -20.48
N PRO A 10 -9.50 -13.55 -20.26
CA PRO A 10 -9.76 -12.28 -20.64
C PRO A 10 -8.81 -11.42 -20.03
N GLU A 11 -8.28 -10.59 -20.77
CA GLU A 11 -7.64 -9.55 -20.28
C GLU A 11 -8.46 -8.91 -19.34
N PRO A 12 -7.97 -8.49 -18.28
CA PRO A 12 -8.71 -7.73 -17.39
C PRO A 12 -9.22 -6.58 -18.15
N GLU A 13 -10.47 -6.58 -18.33
CA GLU A 13 -11.07 -5.48 -18.86
C GLU A 13 -10.78 -4.33 -18.02
N PRO A 14 -10.69 -3.15 -18.52
CA PRO A 14 -10.54 -1.98 -17.70
C PRO A 14 -11.82 -1.69 -16.98
N GLU A 15 -12.21 -2.60 -16.15
CA GLU A 15 -13.34 -2.41 -15.32
C GLU A 15 -13.02 -1.44 -14.24
N ALA A 16 -14.02 -0.84 -13.66
CA ALA A 16 -13.84 0.12 -12.59
C ALA A 16 -13.04 -0.46 -11.44
N GLY A 17 -13.24 -1.73 -11.12
CA GLY A 17 -12.50 -2.37 -10.06
C GLY A 17 -11.02 -2.46 -10.34
N ASN A 18 -10.68 -2.81 -11.59
CA ASN A 18 -9.28 -2.91 -11.96
C ASN A 18 -8.62 -1.56 -12.01
N GLN A 19 -9.31 -0.54 -12.48
CA GLN A 19 -8.77 0.80 -12.52
C GLN A 19 -8.51 1.31 -11.10
N LYS A 20 -9.41 1.02 -10.19
CA LYS A 20 -9.22 1.41 -8.80
C LYS A 20 -8.00 0.74 -8.19
N LEU A 21 -7.79 -0.53 -8.48
CA LEU A 21 -6.64 -1.24 -7.95
C LEU A 21 -5.35 -0.67 -8.55
N VAL A 22 -5.33 -0.39 -9.84
CA VAL A 22 -4.16 0.18 -10.48
C VAL A 22 -3.83 1.54 -9.86
N MET A 23 -4.84 2.39 -9.66
CA MET A 23 -4.63 3.68 -9.03
C MET A 23 -4.13 3.54 -7.61
N LEU A 24 -4.67 2.58 -6.87
CA LEU A 24 -4.25 2.35 -5.50
C LEU A 24 -2.78 1.93 -5.44
N MET A 25 -2.39 0.99 -6.29
CA MET A 25 -0.99 0.54 -6.31
C MET A 25 -0.05 1.66 -6.73
N GLU A 26 -0.47 2.45 -7.70
CA GLU A 26 0.33 3.60 -8.13
C GLU A 26 0.49 4.59 -6.98
N ALA A 27 -0.59 4.87 -6.27
CA ALA A 27 -0.55 5.80 -5.16
C ALA A 27 0.36 5.30 -4.04
N ILE A 28 0.26 4.01 -3.74
CA ILE A 28 1.12 3.41 -2.71
C ILE A 28 2.59 3.55 -3.11
N ASN A 29 2.89 3.33 -4.39
CA ASN A 29 4.26 3.44 -4.86
C ASN A 29 4.79 4.87 -4.82
N ARG A 30 3.91 5.86 -4.80
CA ARG A 30 4.31 7.27 -4.72
C ARG A 30 4.51 7.74 -3.28
N LEU A 31 4.10 6.94 -2.30
CA LEU A 31 4.32 7.32 -0.90
C LEU A 31 5.81 7.38 -0.62
N GLU A 32 6.23 8.46 0.02
CA GLU A 32 7.65 8.61 0.36
C GLU A 32 8.00 7.93 1.67
N ASN A 33 7.03 7.73 2.53
CA ASN A 33 7.27 7.10 3.82
C ASN A 33 7.32 5.58 3.65
N ASP A 34 8.48 4.99 3.91
CA ASP A 34 8.67 3.56 3.73
C ASP A 34 7.75 2.73 4.61
N ASP A 35 7.51 3.18 5.83
CA ASP A 35 6.63 2.45 6.75
C ASP A 35 5.20 2.43 6.21
N TYR A 36 4.74 3.53 5.64
CA TYR A 36 3.40 3.61 5.08
C TYR A 36 3.26 2.63 3.92
N ARG A 37 4.24 2.61 3.00
CA ARG A 37 4.21 1.67 1.89
C ARG A 37 4.22 0.23 2.39
N PHE A 38 5.09 -0.06 3.32
CA PHE A 38 5.24 -1.41 3.87
C PHE A 38 3.93 -1.89 4.47
N ILE A 39 3.31 -1.06 5.31
CA ILE A 39 2.06 -1.42 5.99
C ILE A 39 0.96 -1.69 4.97
N LEU A 40 0.79 -0.81 3.99
CA LEU A 40 -0.31 -0.98 3.04
C LEU A 40 -0.08 -2.17 2.13
N ILE A 41 1.15 -2.42 1.70
CA ILE A 41 1.46 -3.57 0.86
C ILE A 41 1.22 -4.87 1.63
N LYS A 42 1.68 -4.94 2.87
CA LYS A 42 1.48 -6.15 3.67
C LYS A 42 0.02 -6.40 3.98
N GLU A 43 -0.75 -5.34 4.16
CA GLU A 43 -2.17 -5.50 4.38
C GLU A 43 -2.86 -6.04 3.12
N LEU A 44 -2.47 -5.57 1.95
CA LEU A 44 -3.00 -6.11 0.71
C LEU A 44 -2.63 -7.57 0.52
N GLU A 45 -1.51 -7.99 1.10
CA GLU A 45 -1.09 -9.38 1.04
C GLU A 45 -1.81 -10.26 2.06
N GLY A 46 -2.62 -9.66 2.91
CA GLY A 46 -3.47 -10.43 3.83
C GLY A 46 -2.97 -10.54 5.26
N TYR A 47 -1.89 -9.85 5.60
CA TYR A 47 -1.37 -9.90 6.97
C TYR A 47 -2.18 -9.00 7.89
N ASN A 48 -2.35 -9.41 9.14
CA ASN A 48 -3.03 -8.56 10.12
C ASN A 48 -2.03 -7.58 10.76
N HIS A 49 -2.54 -6.64 11.56
CA HIS A 49 -1.69 -5.57 12.10
C HIS A 49 -0.61 -6.08 13.04
N LYS A 50 -0.91 -7.12 13.80
CA LYS A 50 0.09 -7.70 14.69
C LYS A 50 1.22 -8.33 13.90
N GLU A 51 0.87 -9.05 12.83
CA GLU A 51 1.87 -9.67 11.96
C GLU A 51 2.72 -8.61 11.27
N ILE A 52 2.08 -7.55 10.79
CA ILE A 52 2.80 -6.47 10.14
C ILE A 52 3.77 -5.82 11.11
N ALA A 53 3.33 -5.60 12.35
CA ALA A 53 4.19 -5.01 13.37
C ALA A 53 5.42 -5.87 13.62
N GLU A 54 5.23 -7.19 13.69
CA GLU A 54 6.34 -8.11 13.91
C GLU A 54 7.32 -8.06 12.73
N MET A 55 6.80 -7.96 11.52
CA MET A 55 7.63 -7.83 10.33
C MET A 55 8.41 -6.53 10.35
N MET A 56 7.80 -5.45 10.82
CA MET A 56 8.47 -4.15 10.91
C MET A 56 9.61 -4.19 11.92
N VAL A 57 9.39 -4.85 13.05
CA VAL A 57 10.45 -5.01 14.05
C VAL A 57 11.63 -5.77 13.46
N ALA A 58 11.34 -6.87 12.77
CA ALA A 58 12.39 -7.67 12.14
C ALA A 58 13.14 -6.87 11.08
N LYS A 59 12.41 -6.10 10.28
CA LYS A 59 13.01 -5.28 9.24
C LYS A 59 13.93 -4.22 9.82
N ARG A 60 13.50 -3.54 10.88
CA ARG A 60 14.32 -2.52 11.52
C ARG A 60 15.57 -3.11 12.15
N LYS A 61 15.45 -4.27 12.74
CA LYS A 61 16.60 -4.95 13.30
C LYS A 61 17.61 -5.27 12.21
N LYS A 62 17.14 -5.80 11.09
CA LYS A 62 17.98 -6.14 9.99
C LYS A 62 18.68 -4.92 9.40
N GLU A 63 18.00 -3.78 9.38
CA GLU A 63 18.54 -2.55 8.82
C GLU A 63 19.25 -1.69 9.85
N ASN A 64 19.32 -2.13 11.09
CA ASN A 64 19.92 -1.37 12.19
C ASN A 64 19.27 0.00 12.34
N LYS A 65 17.96 0.06 12.17
CA LYS A 65 17.20 1.30 12.28
C LYS A 65 16.38 1.32 13.55
N VAL A 66 16.28 2.49 14.15
CA VAL A 66 15.35 2.70 15.27
C VAL A 66 14.54 3.93 14.95
N THR A 67 13.33 3.96 15.49
CA THR A 67 12.46 5.12 15.35
C THR A 67 12.32 5.79 16.70
N PHE A 68 12.46 7.10 16.72
CA PHE A 68 12.29 7.86 17.95
C PHE A 68 11.03 8.70 17.86
N TYR A 69 10.34 8.82 18.96
CA TYR A 69 9.22 9.73 19.07
C TYR A 69 9.29 10.34 20.46
N ASP A 70 9.36 11.66 20.50
CA ASP A 70 9.44 12.38 21.78
C ASP A 70 10.61 11.89 22.63
N GLY A 71 11.75 11.65 21.98
CA GLY A 71 12.98 11.24 22.67
C GLY A 71 13.01 9.79 23.10
N LYS A 72 11.99 9.00 22.76
CA LYS A 72 11.92 7.61 23.16
C LYS A 72 11.95 6.70 21.93
N ILE A 73 12.51 5.51 22.12
CA ILE A 73 12.52 4.53 21.04
C ILE A 73 11.13 3.93 20.93
N VAL A 74 10.60 3.93 19.70
CA VAL A 74 9.29 3.37 19.42
C VAL A 74 9.46 2.00 18.78
N VAL A 75 8.83 0.99 19.36
CA VAL A 75 8.83 -0.35 18.81
C VAL A 75 7.46 -0.56 18.17
N PRO A 76 7.40 -0.91 16.87
CA PRO A 76 6.10 -1.10 16.22
C PRO A 76 5.29 -2.20 16.90
N ASP A 77 4.02 -1.91 17.13
CA ASP A 77 3.06 -2.89 17.62
C ASP A 77 1.79 -2.72 16.78
N ALA A 78 0.75 -3.48 17.10
CA ALA A 78 -0.48 -3.43 16.33
C ALA A 78 -1.09 -2.04 16.31
N HIS A 79 -1.00 -1.33 17.44
CA HIS A 79 -1.52 0.03 17.53
C HIS A 79 -0.73 1.00 16.63
N TYR A 80 0.59 0.84 16.61
CA TYR A 80 1.45 1.64 15.74
C TYR A 80 1.05 1.43 14.28
N VAL A 81 0.84 0.17 13.89
CA VAL A 81 0.43 -0.15 12.52
C VAL A 81 -0.93 0.47 12.20
N ASP A 82 -1.86 0.35 13.14
CA ASP A 82 -3.20 0.88 12.94
C ASP A 82 -3.17 2.40 12.73
N MET A 83 -2.45 3.12 13.57
CA MET A 83 -2.36 4.56 13.44
C MET A 83 -1.66 4.99 12.16
N ASN A 84 -0.57 4.31 11.82
CA ASN A 84 0.17 4.67 10.62
C ASN A 84 -0.58 4.27 9.35
N LYS A 85 -1.36 3.19 9.41
CA LYS A 85 -2.23 2.84 8.29
C LYS A 85 -3.24 3.95 8.03
N ALA A 86 -3.85 4.50 9.08
CA ALA A 86 -4.82 5.58 8.91
C ALA A 86 -4.19 6.79 8.25
N ARG A 87 -2.97 7.14 8.66
CA ARG A 87 -2.24 8.26 8.06
C ARG A 87 -1.86 7.96 6.62
N ALA A 88 -1.43 6.73 6.36
CA ALA A 88 -1.04 6.30 5.02
C ALA A 88 -2.24 6.36 4.08
N LEU A 89 -3.40 5.91 4.53
CA LEU A 89 -4.60 5.94 3.70
C LEU A 89 -5.02 7.37 3.35
N LYS A 90 -4.81 8.30 4.28
CA LYS A 90 -5.10 9.68 4.03
C LYS A 90 -4.22 10.23 2.91
N GLU A 91 -2.93 9.90 2.94
CA GLU A 91 -2.01 10.33 1.89
C GLU A 91 -2.33 9.65 0.57
N VAL A 92 -2.64 8.36 0.61
CA VAL A 92 -3.01 7.62 -0.58
C VAL A 92 -4.24 8.24 -1.24
N LYS A 93 -5.23 8.62 -0.43
CA LYS A 93 -6.43 9.23 -0.98
C LYS A 93 -6.10 10.52 -1.74
N ALA A 94 -5.24 11.33 -1.17
CA ALA A 94 -4.84 12.57 -1.84
C ALA A 94 -4.08 12.29 -3.13
N ILE A 95 -3.21 11.28 -3.12
CA ILE A 95 -2.46 10.90 -4.31
C ILE A 95 -3.38 10.35 -5.39
N VAL A 96 -4.36 9.53 -5.00
CA VAL A 96 -5.32 8.97 -5.95
C VAL A 96 -6.10 10.10 -6.63
N GLU A 97 -6.50 11.11 -5.86
CA GLU A 97 -7.20 12.25 -6.46
C GLU A 97 -6.32 12.96 -7.48
N GLN A 98 -5.03 13.09 -7.18
CA GLN A 98 -4.10 13.70 -8.11
C GLN A 98 -3.92 12.86 -9.37
N ILE A 99 -3.84 11.54 -9.22
CA ILE A 99 -3.72 10.63 -10.36
C ILE A 99 -4.96 10.74 -11.25
N LYS A 100 -6.15 10.77 -10.65
CA LYS A 100 -7.38 10.92 -11.40
C LYS A 100 -7.37 12.20 -12.20
N LYS A 101 -6.95 13.28 -11.58
CA LYS A 101 -6.90 14.57 -12.23
C LYS A 101 -5.96 14.52 -13.43
N ASP A 102 -4.77 13.94 -13.24
CA ASP A 102 -3.80 13.83 -14.32
C ASP A 102 -4.34 12.99 -15.47
N TRP A 103 -5.02 11.89 -15.16
CA TRP A 103 -5.57 11.02 -16.18
C TRP A 103 -6.62 11.73 -17.00
N TYR A 104 -7.50 12.49 -16.35
CA TYR A 104 -8.56 13.19 -17.06
C TYR A 104 -8.03 14.39 -17.84
N GLU A 105 -7.02 15.04 -17.34
CA GLU A 105 -6.45 16.19 -18.02
C GLU A 105 -5.61 15.81 -19.23
N ASN A 106 -5.11 14.62 -19.26
CA ASN A 106 -4.27 14.16 -20.36
C ASN A 106 -5.04 13.46 -21.46
N LYS A 107 -6.32 13.57 -21.47
CA LYS A 107 -7.13 12.95 -22.51
C LYS A 107 -7.56 13.93 -23.61
#